data_874fd90be9e1ba66b5daf927978c3570
#
_entry.id   874fd90be9e1ba66b5daf927978c3570
#
_cell.length_a   1.000
_cell.length_b   1.000
_cell.length_c   1.000
_cell.angle_alpha   90.00
_cell.angle_beta   90.00
_cell.angle_gamma   90.00
#
_symmetry.space_group_name_H-M   'P 1'
#
loop_
_entity.id
_entity.type
_entity.pdbx_description
1 polymer ?
#
loop_
_entity_poly.entity_id
_entity_poly.type
_entity_poly.pdbx_seq_one_letter_code
_entity_poly.pdbx_strand_id
1 'polypeptide(L)'
;MNGDVVDVIDAQETSSVYYGVVASSEKSASSSSTSSSETSIVTKVGCTDDMVRTFYHSGSTQSTGKLVSVSTAHNGTTVKSLSSKKLQGSVNASGTKLGSYAIADDVEILDTDSNGGYARIYPSRLAGTKLSGSDVAFYSLNENDEIDRLILKDVTDDRADYVYITSSNDMSGDTSISVSYSYYKDGQINTLSGSALYSVKVGGAALYYDDDGSIKSMCQMTSVTLTELSNLTAVAGNKKYAIDKDAQVILRSSGSSGYYAAMFSAINASDYSLTGWYDNLGYSAGGRIRLIVATEK
;
A
#
# COMPACT_ATOMS: atom_id res chain seq x y z
N MET A 1 47.48 -44.48 0.27
CA MET A 1 46.88 -43.20 0.61
C MET A 1 45.37 -43.37 0.48
N ASN A 2 44.71 -43.47 1.61
CA ASN A 2 43.25 -43.58 1.65
C ASN A 2 42.72 -42.17 1.53
N GLY A 3 42.02 -41.87 0.43
CA GLY A 3 41.27 -40.65 0.30
C GLY A 3 39.96 -40.76 1.06
N ASP A 4 39.86 -40.05 2.15
CA ASP A 4 38.60 -39.87 2.88
C ASP A 4 37.63 -39.10 1.98
N VAL A 5 36.49 -39.73 1.68
CA VAL A 5 35.36 -39.03 1.07
C VAL A 5 34.79 -38.09 2.15
N VAL A 6 35.12 -36.85 2.07
CA VAL A 6 34.53 -35.81 2.92
C VAL A 6 33.18 -35.49 2.32
N ASP A 7 32.16 -35.97 2.99
CA ASP A 7 30.76 -35.56 2.94
C ASP A 7 30.26 -34.99 1.60
N VAL A 8 29.48 -35.76 0.86
CA VAL A 8 28.68 -35.25 -0.25
C VAL A 8 27.51 -34.53 0.40
N ILE A 9 27.62 -33.23 0.58
CA ILE A 9 26.46 -32.38 0.87
C ILE A 9 25.58 -32.47 -0.37
N ASP A 10 24.53 -33.28 -0.27
CA ASP A 10 23.40 -33.22 -1.18
C ASP A 10 22.79 -31.82 -1.01
N ALA A 11 23.11 -30.92 -1.91
CA ALA A 11 22.44 -29.64 -2.00
C ALA A 11 21.00 -29.97 -2.37
N GLN A 12 20.14 -30.18 -1.37
CA GLN A 12 18.71 -30.23 -1.61
C GLN A 12 18.38 -29.03 -2.48
N GLU A 13 17.82 -29.29 -3.65
CA GLU A 13 17.31 -28.26 -4.54
C GLU A 13 16.26 -27.47 -3.79
N THR A 14 16.66 -26.39 -3.13
CA THR A 14 15.74 -25.45 -2.49
C THR A 14 15.04 -24.70 -3.59
N SER A 15 13.93 -25.25 -4.08
CA SER A 15 13.02 -24.51 -4.93
C SER A 15 12.27 -23.50 -4.05
N SER A 16 12.41 -22.22 -4.36
CA SER A 16 11.64 -21.18 -3.70
C SER A 16 10.48 -20.74 -4.58
N VAL A 17 9.32 -20.53 -3.98
CA VAL A 17 8.15 -19.98 -4.67
C VAL A 17 7.80 -18.62 -4.05
N TYR A 18 7.75 -17.60 -4.89
CA TYR A 18 7.37 -16.25 -4.52
C TYR A 18 6.02 -15.91 -5.14
N TYR A 19 5.21 -15.14 -4.42
CA TYR A 19 3.95 -14.61 -4.89
C TYR A 19 4.01 -13.08 -4.89
N GLY A 20 3.39 -12.43 -5.87
CA GLY A 20 3.42 -10.98 -5.91
C GLY A 20 2.76 -10.38 -7.14
N VAL A 21 3.00 -9.08 -7.33
CA VAL A 21 2.52 -8.26 -8.44
C VAL A 21 3.69 -7.84 -9.33
N VAL A 22 3.49 -7.88 -10.64
CA VAL A 22 4.49 -7.42 -11.62
C VAL A 22 4.57 -5.89 -11.58
N ALA A 23 5.73 -5.38 -11.20
CA ALA A 23 6.05 -3.95 -11.27
C ALA A 23 6.54 -3.56 -12.68
N SER A 24 7.39 -4.39 -13.28
CA SER A 24 7.79 -4.23 -14.68
C SER A 24 8.23 -5.55 -15.30
N SER A 25 8.15 -5.67 -16.63
CA SER A 25 8.66 -6.85 -17.35
C SER A 25 9.11 -6.47 -18.76
N GLU A 26 10.37 -6.71 -19.05
CA GLU A 26 11.02 -6.25 -20.27
C GLU A 26 11.90 -7.35 -20.89
N LYS A 27 12.12 -7.27 -22.19
CA LYS A 27 13.10 -8.11 -22.88
C LYS A 27 14.50 -7.56 -22.64
N SER A 28 15.39 -8.37 -22.08
CA SER A 28 16.79 -8.01 -21.96
C SER A 28 17.47 -8.14 -23.35
N ALA A 29 18.11 -7.06 -23.78
CA ALA A 29 18.96 -7.11 -24.99
C ALA A 29 20.25 -7.87 -24.66
N SER A 30 20.44 -9.04 -25.23
CA SER A 30 21.70 -9.76 -25.11
C SER A 30 22.74 -9.08 -26.01
N SER A 31 23.84 -8.62 -25.44
CA SER A 31 24.94 -7.98 -26.12
C SER A 31 26.03 -8.99 -26.58
N SER A 32 25.68 -10.23 -26.94
CA SER A 32 26.64 -11.21 -27.43
C SER A 32 26.41 -11.56 -28.90
N SER A 33 27.44 -11.34 -29.67
CA SER A 33 27.54 -11.56 -31.14
C SER A 33 27.76 -13.03 -31.53
N THR A 34 27.19 -13.99 -30.84
CA THR A 34 27.22 -15.40 -31.21
C THR A 34 25.82 -15.95 -31.38
N SER A 35 25.61 -16.63 -32.49
CA SER A 35 24.39 -17.07 -33.13
C SER A 35 23.51 -18.05 -32.32
N SER A 36 22.95 -17.62 -31.21
CA SER A 36 21.70 -18.15 -30.58
C SER A 36 21.27 -17.14 -29.53
N SER A 37 20.54 -16.11 -29.93
CA SER A 37 19.99 -15.12 -28.98
C SER A 37 18.79 -15.70 -28.27
N GLU A 38 19.02 -16.38 -27.17
CA GLU A 38 17.93 -16.59 -26.22
C GLU A 38 17.57 -15.25 -25.58
N THR A 39 16.44 -14.72 -25.96
CA THR A 39 15.92 -13.47 -25.40
C THR A 39 15.54 -13.73 -23.94
N SER A 40 16.33 -13.25 -23.01
CA SER A 40 16.01 -13.28 -21.59
C SER A 40 14.96 -12.20 -21.27
N ILE A 41 13.98 -12.57 -20.48
CA ILE A 41 13.00 -11.63 -19.92
C ILE A 41 13.45 -11.24 -18.51
N VAL A 42 13.41 -9.95 -18.21
CA VAL A 42 13.65 -9.42 -16.86
C VAL A 42 12.31 -8.96 -16.30
N THR A 43 11.87 -9.59 -15.23
CA THR A 43 10.61 -9.23 -14.56
C THR A 43 10.87 -8.82 -13.11
N LYS A 44 10.46 -7.62 -12.75
CA LYS A 44 10.48 -7.12 -11.37
C LYS A 44 9.13 -7.42 -10.73
N VAL A 45 9.16 -8.01 -9.55
CA VAL A 45 7.95 -8.41 -8.81
C VAL A 45 8.03 -7.85 -7.40
N GLY A 46 7.00 -7.11 -7.00
CA GLY A 46 6.73 -6.79 -5.61
C GLY A 46 6.14 -8.02 -4.93
N CYS A 47 6.93 -8.67 -4.07
CA CYS A 47 6.56 -9.94 -3.46
C CYS A 47 5.77 -9.76 -2.15
N THR A 48 5.00 -10.77 -1.77
CA THR A 48 4.16 -10.75 -0.55
C THR A 48 4.96 -10.58 0.73
N ASP A 49 6.25 -10.86 0.72
CA ASP A 49 7.18 -10.65 1.83
C ASP A 49 7.79 -9.23 1.88
N ASP A 50 7.23 -8.28 1.15
CA ASP A 50 7.65 -6.87 1.05
C ASP A 50 8.99 -6.64 0.32
N MET A 51 9.50 -7.65 -0.36
CA MET A 51 10.75 -7.52 -1.12
C MET A 51 10.48 -7.34 -2.60
N VAL A 52 11.16 -6.39 -3.22
CA VAL A 52 11.22 -6.30 -4.69
C VAL A 52 12.29 -7.24 -5.19
N ARG A 53 11.90 -8.18 -6.05
CA ARG A 53 12.83 -9.14 -6.65
C ARG A 53 12.86 -9.00 -8.16
N THR A 54 14.04 -9.14 -8.71
CA THR A 54 14.26 -9.18 -10.17
C THR A 54 14.51 -10.62 -10.58
N PHE A 55 13.71 -11.10 -11.51
CA PHE A 55 13.78 -12.45 -12.02
C PHE A 55 14.18 -12.45 -13.51
N TYR A 56 15.12 -13.30 -13.85
CA TYR A 56 15.53 -13.57 -15.23
C TYR A 56 14.93 -14.89 -15.67
N HIS A 57 14.16 -14.89 -16.74
CA HIS A 57 13.47 -16.09 -17.22
C HIS A 57 13.30 -16.09 -18.73
N SER A 58 12.99 -17.24 -19.31
CA SER A 58 12.55 -17.40 -20.71
C SER A 58 11.05 -17.22 -20.85
N GLY A 59 10.54 -17.04 -22.07
CA GLY A 59 9.11 -17.00 -22.36
C GLY A 59 8.62 -15.61 -22.76
N SER A 60 7.54 -15.14 -22.15
CA SER A 60 6.89 -13.86 -22.50
C SER A 60 6.95 -12.86 -21.37
N THR A 61 7.03 -11.57 -21.72
CA THR A 61 6.84 -10.48 -20.75
C THR A 61 5.47 -10.54 -20.10
N GLN A 62 5.39 -10.08 -18.86
CA GLN A 62 4.13 -9.98 -18.12
C GLN A 62 3.66 -8.52 -18.10
N SER A 63 2.35 -8.29 -18.08
CA SER A 63 1.82 -6.94 -17.91
C SER A 63 2.03 -6.44 -16.49
N THR A 64 2.37 -5.16 -16.32
CA THR A 64 2.38 -4.48 -15.02
C THR A 64 1.02 -4.65 -14.33
N GLY A 65 1.02 -4.80 -13.01
CA GLY A 65 -0.18 -5.06 -12.21
C GLY A 65 -0.68 -6.51 -12.24
N LYS A 66 -0.07 -7.38 -13.04
CA LYS A 66 -0.45 -8.79 -13.10
C LYS A 66 0.07 -9.56 -11.90
N LEU A 67 -0.79 -10.36 -11.30
CA LEU A 67 -0.39 -11.23 -10.20
C LEU A 67 0.28 -12.49 -10.73
N VAL A 68 1.42 -12.83 -10.13
CA VAL A 68 2.26 -13.94 -10.55
C VAL A 68 2.76 -14.76 -9.37
N SER A 69 3.02 -16.03 -9.64
CA SER A 69 3.91 -16.86 -8.84
C SER A 69 5.22 -17.03 -9.60
N VAL A 70 6.34 -16.99 -8.90
CA VAL A 70 7.67 -17.19 -9.45
C VAL A 70 8.32 -18.34 -8.72
N SER A 71 8.63 -19.40 -9.47
CA SER A 71 9.38 -20.54 -8.94
C SER A 71 10.81 -20.45 -9.42
N THR A 72 11.76 -20.49 -8.48
CA THR A 72 13.20 -20.54 -8.76
C THR A 72 13.73 -21.90 -8.37
N ALA A 73 14.44 -22.53 -9.27
CA ALA A 73 15.11 -23.82 -9.05
C ALA A 73 16.49 -23.80 -9.76
N HIS A 74 17.30 -24.79 -9.51
CA HIS A 74 18.61 -24.92 -10.14
C HIS A 74 18.56 -24.91 -11.69
N ASN A 75 17.48 -25.43 -12.25
CA ASN A 75 17.25 -25.50 -13.70
C ASN A 75 16.61 -24.23 -14.30
N GLY A 76 16.41 -23.20 -13.51
CA GLY A 76 15.91 -21.91 -13.98
C GLY A 76 14.75 -21.32 -13.22
N THR A 77 14.26 -20.19 -13.72
CA THR A 77 13.16 -19.42 -13.16
C THR A 77 11.92 -19.53 -14.05
N THR A 78 10.77 -19.80 -13.43
CA THR A 78 9.47 -19.83 -14.12
C THR A 78 8.52 -18.81 -13.51
N VAL A 79 7.98 -17.93 -14.35
CA VAL A 79 6.98 -16.93 -13.97
C VAL A 79 5.61 -17.36 -14.51
N LYS A 80 4.65 -17.56 -13.64
CA LYS A 80 3.27 -17.99 -13.98
C LYS A 80 2.26 -16.99 -13.47
N SER A 81 1.25 -16.69 -14.27
CA SER A 81 0.08 -15.91 -13.82
C SER A 81 -0.66 -16.64 -12.71
N LEU A 82 -1.01 -15.94 -11.65
CA LEU A 82 -1.90 -16.48 -10.62
C LEU A 82 -3.34 -16.51 -11.12
N SER A 83 -3.99 -17.65 -10.91
CA SER A 83 -5.43 -17.73 -11.06
C SER A 83 -6.11 -17.05 -9.88
N SER A 84 -7.15 -16.25 -10.15
CA SER A 84 -7.93 -15.61 -9.08
C SER A 84 -8.56 -16.68 -8.18
N LYS A 85 -8.35 -16.53 -6.87
CA LYS A 85 -8.95 -17.38 -5.84
C LYS A 85 -9.66 -16.46 -4.84
N LYS A 86 -10.98 -16.38 -4.96
CA LYS A 86 -11.80 -15.46 -4.20
C LYS A 86 -12.07 -15.97 -2.79
N LEU A 87 -12.06 -15.04 -1.84
CA LEU A 87 -12.44 -15.28 -0.46
C LEU A 87 -13.25 -14.07 0.02
N GLN A 88 -14.26 -14.30 0.84
CA GLN A 88 -15.08 -13.24 1.42
C GLN A 88 -15.35 -13.53 2.90
N GLY A 89 -15.50 -12.50 3.69
CA GLY A 89 -15.80 -12.62 5.11
C GLY A 89 -15.38 -11.40 5.90
N SER A 90 -15.67 -11.43 7.19
CA SER A 90 -15.18 -10.40 8.11
C SER A 90 -13.88 -10.86 8.75
N VAL A 91 -12.93 -9.95 8.84
CA VAL A 91 -11.74 -10.13 9.68
C VAL A 91 -12.16 -9.85 11.11
N ASN A 92 -11.86 -10.74 12.03
CA ASN A 92 -12.23 -10.55 13.44
C ASN A 92 -11.44 -9.37 14.06
N ALA A 93 -11.85 -8.94 15.25
CA ALA A 93 -11.26 -7.78 15.93
C ALA A 93 -9.78 -7.95 16.30
N SER A 94 -9.29 -9.19 16.41
CA SER A 94 -7.88 -9.49 16.66
C SER A 94 -7.05 -9.65 15.39
N GLY A 95 -7.65 -9.67 14.19
CA GLY A 95 -6.94 -9.89 12.94
C GLY A 95 -6.51 -11.34 12.70
N THR A 96 -7.00 -12.30 13.50
CA THR A 96 -6.53 -13.71 13.46
C THR A 96 -7.42 -14.65 12.66
N LYS A 97 -8.55 -14.15 12.12
CA LYS A 97 -9.48 -14.94 11.29
C LYS A 97 -10.08 -14.09 10.19
N LEU A 98 -10.25 -14.67 9.01
CA LEU A 98 -11.03 -14.12 7.90
C LEU A 98 -12.11 -15.13 7.50
N GLY A 99 -13.35 -14.78 7.78
CA GLY A 99 -14.47 -15.70 7.60
C GLY A 99 -14.30 -16.95 8.48
N SER A 100 -14.25 -18.12 7.86
CA SER A 100 -14.04 -19.41 8.53
C SER A 100 -12.58 -19.81 8.72
N TYR A 101 -11.64 -19.16 8.03
CA TYR A 101 -10.23 -19.53 8.04
C TYR A 101 -9.48 -18.78 9.15
N ALA A 102 -8.58 -19.48 9.82
CA ALA A 102 -7.54 -18.85 10.63
C ALA A 102 -6.53 -18.14 9.71
N ILE A 103 -5.91 -17.10 10.22
CA ILE A 103 -4.80 -16.40 9.58
C ILE A 103 -3.54 -16.84 10.31
N ALA A 104 -2.55 -17.36 9.58
CA ALA A 104 -1.29 -17.79 10.13
C ALA A 104 -0.53 -16.62 10.77
N ASP A 105 0.26 -16.89 11.81
CA ASP A 105 1.03 -15.87 12.52
C ASP A 105 2.09 -15.20 11.61
N ASP A 106 2.60 -15.94 10.62
CA ASP A 106 3.59 -15.51 9.64
C ASP A 106 2.97 -15.14 8.27
N VAL A 107 1.66 -14.91 8.22
CA VAL A 107 0.96 -14.57 6.99
C VAL A 107 1.61 -13.40 6.27
N GLU A 108 1.72 -13.53 4.96
CA GLU A 108 2.13 -12.44 4.08
C GLU A 108 0.91 -11.87 3.36
N ILE A 109 0.61 -10.60 3.62
CA ILE A 109 -0.53 -9.91 3.02
C ILE A 109 -0.03 -8.77 2.16
N LEU A 110 -0.45 -8.73 0.90
CA LEU A 110 -0.13 -7.66 -0.04
C LEU A 110 -1.42 -7.02 -0.54
N ASP A 111 -1.54 -5.71 -0.42
CA ASP A 111 -2.59 -4.95 -1.09
C ASP A 111 -2.04 -4.39 -2.40
N THR A 112 -2.75 -4.61 -3.51
CA THR A 112 -2.23 -4.31 -4.86
C THR A 112 -3.23 -3.52 -5.68
N ASP A 113 -2.74 -2.80 -6.70
CA ASP A 113 -3.58 -2.19 -7.72
C ASP A 113 -3.33 -2.74 -9.13
N SER A 114 -4.10 -2.23 -10.08
CA SER A 114 -4.00 -2.63 -11.49
C SER A 114 -2.74 -2.09 -12.21
N ASN A 115 -2.02 -1.14 -11.61
CA ASN A 115 -0.84 -0.48 -12.20
C ASN A 115 0.48 -1.01 -11.62
N GLY A 116 0.42 -2.08 -10.82
CA GLY A 116 1.61 -2.67 -10.21
C GLY A 116 2.01 -2.06 -8.87
N GLY A 117 1.26 -1.06 -8.38
CA GLY A 117 1.43 -0.55 -7.02
C GLY A 117 1.05 -1.58 -5.97
N TYR A 118 1.76 -1.61 -4.85
CA TYR A 118 1.52 -2.57 -3.76
C TYR A 118 2.00 -2.01 -2.42
N ALA A 119 1.41 -2.55 -1.36
CA ALA A 119 1.86 -2.31 0.00
C ALA A 119 1.76 -3.60 0.83
N ARG A 120 2.74 -3.82 1.69
CA ARG A 120 2.67 -4.88 2.70
C ARG A 120 1.66 -4.49 3.78
N ILE A 121 0.74 -5.40 4.07
CA ILE A 121 -0.31 -5.21 5.06
C ILE A 121 -0.11 -6.22 6.20
N TYR A 122 -0.35 -5.79 7.42
CA TYR A 122 -0.36 -6.67 8.58
C TYR A 122 -1.81 -7.02 8.98
N PRO A 123 -2.05 -8.19 9.56
CA PRO A 123 -3.40 -8.63 9.94
C PRO A 123 -4.18 -7.62 10.78
N SER A 124 -3.48 -6.91 11.67
CA SER A 124 -4.07 -5.86 12.51
C SER A 124 -4.65 -4.69 11.71
N ARG A 125 -4.13 -4.44 10.51
CA ARG A 125 -4.65 -3.39 9.61
C ARG A 125 -6.03 -3.75 9.06
N LEU A 126 -6.30 -5.04 8.91
CA LEU A 126 -7.58 -5.54 8.41
C LEU A 126 -8.59 -5.83 9.53
N ALA A 127 -8.20 -5.73 10.80
CA ALA A 127 -9.05 -6.05 11.94
C ALA A 127 -10.39 -5.29 11.89
N GLY A 128 -11.50 -6.03 11.96
CA GLY A 128 -12.85 -5.48 11.84
C GLY A 128 -13.32 -5.17 10.42
N THR A 129 -12.48 -5.35 9.39
CA THR A 129 -12.83 -5.11 7.99
C THR A 129 -13.69 -6.26 7.45
N LYS A 130 -14.66 -5.92 6.61
CA LYS A 130 -15.44 -6.91 5.85
C LYS A 130 -14.96 -6.92 4.40
N LEU A 131 -14.36 -8.03 4.00
CA LEU A 131 -13.89 -8.25 2.62
C LEU A 131 -14.98 -8.91 1.78
N SER A 132 -15.19 -8.41 0.58
CA SER A 132 -16.01 -9.03 -0.46
C SER A 132 -15.16 -9.96 -1.32
N GLY A 133 -15.80 -10.81 -2.13
CA GLY A 133 -15.07 -11.67 -3.07
C GLY A 133 -14.34 -10.91 -4.20
N SER A 134 -14.63 -9.61 -4.41
CA SER A 134 -13.88 -8.75 -5.33
C SER A 134 -12.61 -8.18 -4.71
N ASP A 135 -12.55 -8.06 -3.39
CA ASP A 135 -11.44 -7.45 -2.65
C ASP A 135 -10.26 -8.42 -2.53
N VAL A 136 -10.52 -9.72 -2.63
CA VAL A 136 -9.48 -10.75 -2.57
C VAL A 136 -9.14 -11.23 -3.99
N ALA A 137 -7.90 -11.03 -4.39
CA ALA A 137 -7.37 -11.50 -5.66
C ALA A 137 -6.87 -12.92 -5.60
N PHE A 138 -6.17 -13.25 -4.51
CA PHE A 138 -5.57 -14.58 -4.30
C PHE A 138 -5.40 -14.85 -2.81
N TYR A 139 -5.49 -16.11 -2.43
CA TYR A 139 -5.04 -16.61 -1.13
C TYR A 139 -4.52 -18.03 -1.25
N SER A 140 -3.62 -18.42 -0.36
CA SER A 140 -3.21 -19.81 -0.13
C SER A 140 -3.37 -20.20 1.32
N LEU A 141 -3.34 -21.48 1.55
CA LEU A 141 -3.42 -22.09 2.88
C LEU A 141 -2.13 -22.89 3.12
N ASN A 142 -1.64 -22.86 4.35
CA ASN A 142 -0.56 -23.71 4.82
C ASN A 142 -1.06 -25.14 5.11
N GLU A 143 -0.19 -25.99 5.62
CA GLU A 143 -0.51 -27.38 5.98
C GLU A 143 -1.55 -27.52 7.11
N ASN A 144 -1.80 -26.45 7.86
CA ASN A 144 -2.79 -26.38 8.93
C ASN A 144 -4.13 -25.82 8.50
N ASP A 145 -4.35 -25.62 7.18
CA ASP A 145 -5.52 -24.96 6.61
C ASP A 145 -5.68 -23.48 7.05
N GLU A 146 -4.59 -22.81 7.40
CA GLU A 146 -4.57 -21.40 7.74
C GLU A 146 -4.13 -20.56 6.53
N ILE A 147 -4.66 -19.34 6.40
CA ILE A 147 -4.25 -18.40 5.35
C ILE A 147 -2.80 -17.99 5.62
N ASP A 148 -1.88 -18.37 4.74
CA ASP A 148 -0.46 -18.03 4.77
C ASP A 148 -0.07 -16.93 3.77
N ARG A 149 -0.86 -16.76 2.70
CA ARG A 149 -0.71 -15.69 1.71
C ARG A 149 -2.07 -15.11 1.38
N LEU A 150 -2.13 -13.77 1.31
CA LEU A 150 -3.35 -13.06 0.94
C LEU A 150 -2.97 -11.87 0.04
N ILE A 151 -3.53 -11.81 -1.16
CA ILE A 151 -3.36 -10.68 -2.06
C ILE A 151 -4.70 -9.99 -2.24
N LEU A 152 -4.74 -8.71 -1.88
CA LEU A 152 -5.91 -7.84 -1.93
C LEU A 152 -5.89 -6.96 -3.17
N LYS A 153 -7.02 -6.36 -3.49
CA LYS A 153 -7.22 -5.42 -4.60
C LYS A 153 -7.66 -4.07 -4.06
N ASP A 154 -6.68 -3.20 -3.81
CA ASP A 154 -6.91 -1.80 -3.44
C ASP A 154 -7.89 -1.63 -2.27
N VAL A 155 -7.63 -2.37 -1.20
CA VAL A 155 -8.54 -2.46 -0.04
C VAL A 155 -8.19 -1.44 1.04
N THR A 156 -6.90 -1.21 1.28
CA THR A 156 -6.44 -0.46 2.46
C THR A 156 -5.97 0.95 2.18
N ASP A 157 -5.73 1.31 0.94
CA ASP A 157 -5.07 2.56 0.53
C ASP A 157 -3.67 2.80 1.18
N ASP A 158 -3.06 1.80 1.79
CA ASP A 158 -1.79 1.95 2.54
C ASP A 158 -0.60 2.34 1.65
N ARG A 159 -0.76 2.30 0.34
CA ARG A 159 0.23 2.76 -0.66
C ARG A 159 0.09 4.25 -1.02
N ALA A 160 -0.91 4.95 -0.48
CA ALA A 160 -1.07 6.38 -0.67
C ALA A 160 -0.22 7.18 0.31
N ASP A 161 0.31 8.32 -0.14
CA ASP A 161 0.81 9.36 0.76
C ASP A 161 -0.36 10.21 1.26
N TYR A 162 -0.44 10.37 2.56
CA TYR A 162 -1.49 11.18 3.17
C TYR A 162 -0.98 12.59 3.45
N VAL A 163 -1.65 13.59 2.89
CA VAL A 163 -1.24 14.99 2.95
C VAL A 163 -2.41 15.88 3.33
N TYR A 164 -2.10 17.08 3.82
CA TYR A 164 -3.11 18.11 4.04
C TYR A 164 -3.00 19.19 2.97
N ILE A 165 -4.00 19.31 2.10
CA ILE A 165 -4.07 20.37 1.08
C ILE A 165 -4.29 21.70 1.80
N THR A 166 -3.34 22.61 1.66
CA THR A 166 -3.38 23.93 2.29
C THR A 166 -3.95 25.00 1.36
N SER A 167 -3.79 24.84 0.05
CA SER A 167 -4.44 25.64 -0.97
C SER A 167 -4.64 24.84 -2.26
N SER A 168 -5.69 25.22 -2.99
CA SER A 168 -6.03 24.68 -4.30
C SER A 168 -6.49 25.84 -5.16
N ASN A 169 -5.68 26.23 -6.12
CA ASN A 169 -5.95 27.34 -7.04
C ASN A 169 -6.08 26.78 -8.45
N ASP A 170 -7.27 26.98 -9.02
CA ASP A 170 -7.57 26.71 -10.41
C ASP A 170 -7.57 28.06 -11.15
N MET A 171 -6.62 28.24 -12.05
CA MET A 171 -6.50 29.43 -12.92
C MET A 171 -6.73 28.98 -14.37
N SER A 172 -7.87 28.38 -14.65
CA SER A 172 -8.26 28.02 -16.01
C SER A 172 -8.64 29.25 -16.81
N GLY A 173 -7.91 29.50 -17.89
CA GLY A 173 -8.25 30.50 -18.91
C GLY A 173 -8.86 29.82 -20.14
N ASP A 174 -9.37 30.62 -21.07
CA ASP A 174 -10.05 30.11 -22.30
C ASP A 174 -9.21 29.19 -23.19
N THR A 175 -7.90 29.14 -22.99
CA THR A 175 -6.98 28.36 -23.87
C THR A 175 -5.99 27.46 -23.10
N SER A 176 -5.91 27.55 -21.78
CA SER A 176 -5.00 26.72 -20.98
C SER A 176 -5.53 26.49 -19.57
N ILE A 177 -5.33 25.26 -19.07
CA ILE A 177 -5.58 24.91 -17.68
C ILE A 177 -4.25 25.09 -16.95
N SER A 178 -4.25 25.94 -15.92
CA SER A 178 -3.14 26.06 -14.98
C SER A 178 -3.67 25.89 -13.58
N VAL A 179 -3.16 24.93 -12.86
CA VAL A 179 -3.56 24.63 -11.47
C VAL A 179 -2.35 24.62 -10.57
N SER A 180 -2.55 25.02 -9.34
CA SER A 180 -1.52 24.96 -8.30
C SER A 180 -2.13 24.43 -7.01
N TYR A 181 -1.51 23.40 -6.47
CA TYR A 181 -1.87 22.81 -5.18
C TYR A 181 -0.70 23.00 -4.22
N SER A 182 -0.97 23.53 -3.04
CA SER A 182 0.00 23.47 -1.94
C SER A 182 -0.49 22.47 -0.91
N TYR A 183 0.41 21.61 -0.44
CA TYR A 183 0.08 20.60 0.54
C TYR A 183 1.18 20.44 1.58
N TYR A 184 0.77 20.13 2.78
CA TYR A 184 1.65 19.85 3.91
C TYR A 184 1.89 18.34 4.01
N LYS A 185 3.15 17.95 4.04
CA LYS A 185 3.61 16.58 4.22
C LYS A 185 4.90 16.58 5.05
N ASP A 186 4.99 15.74 6.05
CA ASP A 186 6.20 15.49 6.85
C ASP A 186 6.92 16.77 7.34
N GLY A 187 6.14 17.73 7.83
CA GLY A 187 6.68 18.97 8.38
C GLY A 187 6.95 20.08 7.34
N GLN A 188 6.67 19.84 6.06
CA GLN A 188 6.98 20.77 4.97
C GLN A 188 5.77 21.09 4.11
N ILE A 189 5.76 22.31 3.54
CA ILE A 189 4.82 22.69 2.49
C ILE A 189 5.47 22.39 1.14
N ASN A 190 4.77 21.59 0.35
CA ASN A 190 5.12 21.26 -1.03
C ASN A 190 4.14 21.93 -1.98
N THR A 191 4.57 22.24 -3.19
CA THR A 191 3.73 22.83 -4.23
C THR A 191 3.81 21.99 -5.50
N LEU A 192 2.66 21.67 -6.05
CA LEU A 192 2.49 21.06 -7.36
C LEU A 192 1.81 22.08 -8.28
N SER A 193 2.41 22.33 -9.42
CA SER A 193 1.85 23.20 -10.47
C SER A 193 1.85 22.46 -11.81
N GLY A 194 0.79 22.63 -12.59
CA GLY A 194 0.68 21.94 -13.88
C GLY A 194 -0.68 22.14 -14.53
N SER A 195 -1.01 21.26 -15.46
CA SER A 195 -2.30 21.23 -16.15
C SER A 195 -3.24 20.12 -15.64
N ALA A 196 -2.79 19.28 -14.72
CA ALA A 196 -3.59 18.19 -14.16
C ALA A 196 -4.55 18.75 -13.09
N LEU A 197 -5.83 18.64 -13.35
CA LEU A 197 -6.89 19.07 -12.43
C LEU A 197 -7.30 17.91 -11.53
N TYR A 198 -7.10 18.07 -10.22
CA TYR A 198 -7.55 17.14 -9.20
C TYR A 198 -8.73 17.73 -8.42
N SER A 199 -9.79 16.95 -8.24
CA SER A 199 -11.01 17.41 -7.53
C SER A 199 -10.82 17.39 -6.00
N VAL A 200 -9.81 18.10 -5.50
CA VAL A 200 -9.52 18.22 -4.07
C VAL A 200 -9.62 19.67 -3.60
N LYS A 201 -10.05 19.82 -2.34
CA LYS A 201 -10.17 21.11 -1.63
C LYS A 201 -9.21 21.10 -0.45
N VAL A 202 -9.07 22.26 0.21
CA VAL A 202 -8.36 22.37 1.48
C VAL A 202 -8.85 21.30 2.45
N GLY A 203 -7.94 20.48 2.94
CA GLY A 203 -8.25 19.32 3.79
C GLY A 203 -7.36 18.12 3.52
N GLY A 204 -7.62 17.00 4.18
CA GLY A 204 -6.87 15.77 3.98
C GLY A 204 -7.09 15.17 2.60
N ALA A 205 -6.03 14.71 1.97
CA ALA A 205 -6.06 14.01 0.70
C ALA A 205 -5.07 12.85 0.68
N ALA A 206 -5.40 11.81 -0.09
CA ALA A 206 -4.51 10.72 -0.42
C ALA A 206 -3.88 10.98 -1.80
N LEU A 207 -2.56 10.90 -1.90
CA LEU A 207 -1.81 11.02 -3.15
C LEU A 207 -1.38 9.65 -3.64
N TYR A 208 -1.64 9.37 -4.89
CA TYR A 208 -1.19 8.16 -5.58
C TYR A 208 -0.21 8.55 -6.67
N TYR A 209 0.82 7.74 -6.87
CA TYR A 209 1.92 8.03 -7.78
C TYR A 209 1.94 7.04 -8.94
N ASP A 210 2.45 7.51 -10.08
CA ASP A 210 2.87 6.66 -11.19
C ASP A 210 4.28 6.09 -10.93
N ASP A 211 4.72 5.16 -11.78
CA ASP A 211 6.02 4.48 -11.64
C ASP A 211 7.23 5.43 -11.74
N ASP A 212 7.05 6.62 -12.33
CA ASP A 212 8.08 7.66 -12.44
C ASP A 212 8.11 8.61 -11.22
N GLY A 213 7.22 8.39 -10.22
CA GLY A 213 7.10 9.21 -9.03
C GLY A 213 6.28 10.49 -9.22
N SER A 214 5.67 10.70 -10.40
CA SER A 214 4.72 11.79 -10.60
C SER A 214 3.38 11.49 -9.93
N ILE A 215 2.66 12.54 -9.51
CA ILE A 215 1.33 12.36 -8.90
C ILE A 215 0.33 11.99 -9.98
N LYS A 216 -0.15 10.77 -9.92
CA LYS A 216 -1.20 10.22 -10.78
C LYS A 216 -2.57 10.73 -10.42
N SER A 217 -2.92 10.71 -9.14
CA SER A 217 -4.21 11.13 -8.65
C SER A 217 -4.16 11.67 -7.23
N MET A 218 -5.12 12.53 -6.90
CA MET A 218 -5.39 13.00 -5.55
C MET A 218 -6.84 12.69 -5.20
N CYS A 219 -7.07 12.01 -4.09
CA CYS A 219 -8.40 11.69 -3.61
C CYS A 219 -8.68 12.42 -2.29
N GLN A 220 -9.80 13.16 -2.23
CA GLN A 220 -10.21 13.83 -1.01
C GLN A 220 -10.57 12.80 0.07
N MET A 221 -10.00 12.92 1.25
CA MET A 221 -10.35 12.13 2.41
C MET A 221 -11.63 12.64 3.07
N THR A 222 -12.24 11.82 3.90
CA THR A 222 -13.40 12.21 4.70
C THR A 222 -12.96 12.73 6.06
N SER A 223 -13.50 13.87 6.48
CA SER A 223 -13.19 14.47 7.78
C SER A 223 -14.23 14.14 8.84
N VAL A 224 -13.79 14.17 10.09
CA VAL A 224 -14.65 14.03 11.26
C VAL A 224 -14.12 14.89 12.41
N THR A 225 -15.01 15.56 13.12
CA THR A 225 -14.65 16.31 14.33
C THR A 225 -14.43 15.36 15.49
N LEU A 226 -13.24 15.40 16.09
CA LEU A 226 -12.87 14.54 17.19
C LEU A 226 -13.16 15.20 18.54
N THR A 227 -13.76 14.45 19.45
CA THR A 227 -14.08 14.90 20.81
C THR A 227 -13.11 14.33 21.85
N GLU A 228 -12.48 13.19 21.55
CA GLU A 228 -11.51 12.54 22.41
C GLU A 228 -10.39 11.90 21.60
N LEU A 229 -9.20 11.86 22.19
CA LEU A 229 -8.03 11.13 21.67
C LEU A 229 -7.46 10.25 22.78
N SER A 230 -7.18 8.99 22.48
CA SER A 230 -6.54 8.06 23.41
C SER A 230 -5.88 6.91 22.66
N ASN A 231 -4.59 6.70 22.84
CA ASN A 231 -3.85 5.53 22.37
C ASN A 231 -4.22 5.02 20.96
N LEU A 232 -3.99 5.77 19.91
CA LEU A 232 -4.35 5.40 18.54
C LEU A 232 -5.85 5.16 18.31
N THR A 233 -6.69 5.77 19.15
CA THR A 233 -8.14 5.76 19.02
C THR A 233 -8.68 7.18 19.19
N ALA A 234 -9.63 7.55 18.36
CA ALA A 234 -10.35 8.81 18.46
C ALA A 234 -11.86 8.58 18.60
N VAL A 235 -12.55 9.50 19.28
CA VAL A 235 -14.01 9.49 19.38
C VAL A 235 -14.57 10.69 18.62
N ALA A 236 -15.63 10.43 17.85
CA ALA A 236 -16.42 11.45 17.19
C ALA A 236 -17.90 11.13 17.35
N GLY A 237 -18.62 11.91 18.16
CA GLY A 237 -19.98 11.58 18.54
C GLY A 237 -20.03 10.22 19.25
N ASN A 238 -20.80 9.27 18.69
CA ASN A 238 -20.96 7.92 19.26
C ASN A 238 -20.04 6.87 18.59
N LYS A 239 -19.09 7.30 17.74
CA LYS A 239 -18.24 6.39 16.99
C LYS A 239 -16.79 6.47 17.45
N LYS A 240 -16.13 5.30 17.47
CA LYS A 240 -14.70 5.20 17.74
C LYS A 240 -13.96 4.91 16.41
N TYR A 241 -12.95 5.70 16.14
CA TYR A 241 -12.08 5.56 14.96
C TYR A 241 -10.72 5.05 15.40
N ALA A 242 -10.19 4.08 14.70
CA ALA A 242 -8.78 3.75 14.85
C ALA A 242 -7.93 4.85 14.19
N ILE A 243 -6.80 5.19 14.82
CA ILE A 243 -5.80 6.10 14.27
C ILE A 243 -4.64 5.24 13.77
N ASP A 244 -4.14 5.54 12.59
CA ASP A 244 -2.94 4.87 12.09
C ASP A 244 -1.72 5.22 12.96
N LYS A 245 -0.81 4.27 13.13
CA LYS A 245 0.41 4.48 13.93
C LYS A 245 1.31 5.58 13.36
N ASP A 246 1.25 5.76 12.04
CA ASP A 246 2.02 6.74 11.29
C ASP A 246 1.18 7.98 10.93
N ALA A 247 0.02 8.17 11.58
CA ALA A 247 -0.84 9.33 11.35
C ALA A 247 -0.12 10.64 11.65
N GLN A 248 -0.15 11.55 10.70
CA GLN A 248 0.45 12.87 10.86
C GLN A 248 -0.44 13.75 11.73
N VAL A 249 0.17 14.46 12.69
CA VAL A 249 -0.49 15.49 13.48
C VAL A 249 0.00 16.86 13.05
N ILE A 250 -0.93 17.72 12.68
CA ILE A 250 -0.69 19.05 12.16
C ILE A 250 -1.31 20.08 13.09
N LEU A 251 -0.48 20.95 13.67
CA LEU A 251 -0.93 22.13 14.41
C LEU A 251 -1.21 23.26 13.43
N ARG A 252 -2.34 23.92 13.65
CA ARG A 252 -2.70 25.17 13.00
C ARG A 252 -2.97 26.23 14.06
N SER A 253 -2.19 27.30 14.06
CA SER A 253 -2.44 28.42 14.96
C SER A 253 -3.64 29.22 14.49
N SER A 254 -4.51 29.64 15.41
CA SER A 254 -5.74 30.40 15.12
C SER A 254 -5.48 31.77 14.52
N GLY A 255 -4.27 32.31 14.68
CA GLY A 255 -3.88 33.66 14.18
C GLY A 255 -2.90 33.64 13.01
N SER A 256 -2.48 32.47 12.51
CA SER A 256 -1.50 32.36 11.43
C SER A 256 -1.93 31.39 10.33
N SER A 257 -1.39 31.57 9.13
CA SER A 257 -1.53 30.60 8.02
C SER A 257 -0.54 29.43 8.12
N GLY A 258 0.21 29.31 9.23
CA GLY A 258 1.25 28.31 9.42
C GLY A 258 0.69 26.94 9.79
N TYR A 259 1.35 25.92 9.28
CA TYR A 259 1.12 24.51 9.63
C TYR A 259 2.41 23.94 10.19
N TYR A 260 2.32 23.24 11.30
CA TYR A 260 3.48 22.72 12.03
C TYR A 260 3.26 21.25 12.38
N ALA A 261 4.31 20.44 12.32
CA ALA A 261 4.26 19.07 12.82
C ALA A 261 4.13 19.07 14.34
N ALA A 262 3.30 18.18 14.85
CA ALA A 262 3.18 17.96 16.28
C ALA A 262 3.25 16.47 16.62
N MET A 263 3.60 16.15 17.86
CA MET A 263 3.48 14.81 18.38
C MET A 263 2.03 14.55 18.82
N PHE A 264 1.56 13.33 18.65
CA PHE A 264 0.24 12.91 19.11
C PHE A 264 0.01 13.23 20.61
N SER A 265 1.06 13.06 21.43
CA SER A 265 1.03 13.35 22.87
C SER A 265 0.92 14.83 23.23
N ALA A 266 1.17 15.73 22.27
CA ALA A 266 1.15 17.18 22.51
C ALA A 266 -0.24 17.80 22.26
N ILE A 267 -1.21 17.03 21.76
CA ILE A 267 -2.56 17.52 21.45
C ILE A 267 -3.62 16.86 22.31
N ASN A 268 -4.65 17.61 22.65
CA ASN A 268 -5.83 17.12 23.36
C ASN A 268 -7.07 17.90 22.93
N ALA A 269 -8.24 17.32 23.17
CA ALA A 269 -9.50 17.92 22.78
C ALA A 269 -9.96 19.08 23.68
N SER A 270 -9.33 19.31 24.85
CA SER A 270 -9.64 20.47 25.70
C SER A 270 -9.06 21.76 25.13
N ASP A 271 -7.83 21.73 24.64
CA ASP A 271 -7.08 22.91 24.20
C ASP A 271 -7.22 23.17 22.70
N TYR A 272 -7.53 22.12 21.93
CA TYR A 272 -7.61 22.16 20.48
C TYR A 272 -8.98 21.74 19.94
N SER A 273 -9.39 22.38 18.86
CA SER A 273 -10.40 21.85 17.95
C SER A 273 -9.75 20.82 17.04
N LEU A 274 -10.17 19.56 17.13
CA LEU A 274 -9.51 18.45 16.44
C LEU A 274 -10.36 17.98 15.25
N THR A 275 -9.73 17.88 14.09
CA THR A 275 -10.32 17.29 12.89
C THR A 275 -9.49 16.10 12.46
N GLY A 276 -10.08 14.90 12.46
CA GLY A 276 -9.48 13.70 11.90
C GLY A 276 -9.89 13.51 10.44
N TRP A 277 -8.96 13.03 9.63
CA TRP A 277 -9.18 12.67 8.24
C TRP A 277 -8.87 11.19 8.06
N TYR A 278 -9.85 10.42 7.57
CA TYR A 278 -9.72 8.98 7.44
C TYR A 278 -9.77 8.53 5.99
N ASP A 279 -9.14 7.38 5.75
CA ASP A 279 -8.95 6.81 4.42
C ASP A 279 -10.25 6.29 3.77
N ASN A 280 -10.14 5.80 2.53
CA ASN A 280 -11.29 5.42 1.71
C ASN A 280 -12.10 4.23 2.23
N LEU A 281 -11.54 3.40 3.12
CA LEU A 281 -12.31 2.31 3.72
C LEU A 281 -13.50 2.83 4.53
N GLY A 282 -13.41 4.06 5.05
CA GLY A 282 -14.42 4.63 5.91
C GLY A 282 -14.57 3.88 7.24
N TYR A 283 -15.40 4.41 8.12
CA TYR A 283 -15.55 3.89 9.48
C TYR A 283 -16.02 2.43 9.53
N SER A 284 -17.08 2.11 8.79
CA SER A 284 -17.75 0.79 8.84
C SER A 284 -16.94 -0.34 8.22
N ALA A 285 -15.97 0.00 7.37
CA ALA A 285 -15.09 -0.96 6.70
C ALA A 285 -13.69 -1.04 7.32
N GLY A 286 -13.48 -0.42 8.51
CA GLY A 286 -12.20 -0.48 9.22
C GLY A 286 -11.21 0.61 8.82
N GLY A 287 -11.69 1.71 8.23
CA GLY A 287 -10.85 2.86 7.87
C GLY A 287 -10.10 3.46 9.06
N ARG A 288 -8.95 4.06 8.79
CA ARG A 288 -8.06 4.66 9.78
C ARG A 288 -8.00 6.16 9.62
N ILE A 289 -7.85 6.89 10.72
CA ILE A 289 -7.45 8.30 10.67
C ILE A 289 -5.98 8.35 10.30
N ARG A 290 -5.67 9.05 9.22
CA ARG A 290 -4.33 9.24 8.66
C ARG A 290 -3.73 10.59 8.98
N LEU A 291 -4.59 11.60 9.19
CA LEU A 291 -4.20 12.95 9.53
C LEU A 291 -5.09 13.47 10.66
N ILE A 292 -4.49 14.23 11.58
CA ILE A 292 -5.20 15.00 12.58
C ILE A 292 -4.77 16.45 12.46
N VAL A 293 -5.71 17.36 12.24
CA VAL A 293 -5.46 18.78 12.29
C VAL A 293 -5.98 19.30 13.63
N ALA A 294 -5.08 19.86 14.42
CA ALA A 294 -5.36 20.48 15.70
C ALA A 294 -5.28 22.00 15.57
N THR A 295 -6.38 22.71 15.77
CA THR A 295 -6.45 24.17 15.74
C THR A 295 -6.66 24.66 17.17
N GLU A 296 -5.82 25.61 17.61
CA GLU A 296 -5.95 26.26 18.91
C GLU A 296 -7.36 26.88 19.07
N LYS A 297 -7.95 26.71 20.25
CA LYS A 297 -9.28 27.25 20.58
C LYS A 297 -9.25 28.72 20.91
#